data_634cb9dffc384a138801288fcd5c8819
#
_entry.id   634cb9dffc384a138801288fcd5c8819
#
_cell.length_a   1.000
_cell.length_b   1.000
_cell.length_c   1.000
_cell.angle_alpha   90.00
_cell.angle_beta   90.00
_cell.angle_gamma   90.00
#
_symmetry.space_group_name_H-M   'P 1'
#
loop_
_entity.id
_entity.type
_entity.pdbx_description
1 polymer ?
#
loop_
_entity_poly.entity_id
_entity_poly.type
_entity_poly.pdbx_seq_one_letter_code
_entity_poly.pdbx_strand_id
1 'polypeptide(L)'
;SKLKAGQDVSAEREVLRAEFAKLKAAAQLYKASGDEKMRAQIHYWLDNTIDQMDALSALLDGTEAIEKNDSAKLWDSYYKGLKLYEQSQTYTFHYVDHDERAELGVQHIRPFLLGLREILATEVQKALHPDQVISTFITNRTGVEGGLAEVTDGDLGTHALIKSPNSIQTGDYIGLKFNKAVSVQNLTFAMGTQANPRDTFNNAKVEYLNENDEWVTLSEPSYTGNEPLLKFENLNINAKAVRMIATSDRGNTWFAVREIAVNRPVEVVRNKQTATVTISPNLMYKYNTTVGQITD
;
A
#
# COMPACT_ATOMS: atom_id res chain seq x y z
N SER A 1 -7.22 -3.75 -7.35
CA SER A 1 -8.64 -4.03 -7.28
C SER A 1 -8.98 -5.50 -7.47
N LYS A 2 -9.10 -6.06 -8.69
CA LYS A 2 -9.48 -7.47 -8.91
C LYS A 2 -8.57 -8.46 -8.20
N LEU A 3 -7.24 -8.30 -8.36
CA LEU A 3 -6.25 -9.17 -7.71
C LEU A 3 -6.33 -9.08 -6.18
N LYS A 4 -6.48 -7.88 -5.62
CA LYS A 4 -6.69 -7.69 -4.16
C LYS A 4 -7.98 -8.36 -3.67
N ALA A 5 -8.99 -8.49 -4.53
CA ALA A 5 -10.24 -9.16 -4.23
C ALA A 5 -10.19 -10.69 -4.45
N GLY A 6 -9.04 -11.25 -4.80
CA GLY A 6 -8.89 -12.69 -5.08
C GLY A 6 -9.60 -13.16 -6.35
N GLN A 7 -9.92 -12.25 -7.27
CA GLN A 7 -10.55 -12.57 -8.55
C GLN A 7 -9.51 -13.08 -9.55
N ASP A 8 -9.92 -13.96 -10.46
CA ASP A 8 -9.10 -14.40 -11.59
C ASP A 8 -8.75 -13.20 -12.48
N VAL A 9 -7.46 -13.01 -12.75
CA VAL A 9 -6.90 -11.95 -13.57
C VAL A 9 -6.01 -12.50 -14.70
N SER A 10 -6.14 -13.78 -15.01
CA SER A 10 -5.29 -14.45 -16.00
C SER A 10 -5.40 -13.81 -17.39
N ALA A 11 -6.61 -13.47 -17.84
CA ALA A 11 -6.83 -12.83 -19.12
C ALA A 11 -6.19 -11.43 -19.19
N GLU A 12 -6.38 -10.61 -18.17
CA GLU A 12 -5.77 -9.29 -18.06
C GLU A 12 -4.25 -9.37 -18.00
N ARG A 13 -3.71 -10.38 -17.32
CA ARG A 13 -2.27 -10.63 -17.26
C ARG A 13 -1.68 -10.90 -18.63
N GLU A 14 -2.30 -11.75 -19.43
CA GLU A 14 -1.80 -12.07 -20.77
C GLU A 14 -1.86 -10.85 -21.70
N VAL A 15 -2.92 -10.03 -21.63
CA VAL A 15 -2.99 -8.76 -22.35
C VAL A 15 -1.83 -7.83 -21.96
N LEU A 16 -1.59 -7.67 -20.67
CA LEU A 16 -0.48 -6.82 -20.17
C LEU A 16 0.89 -7.34 -20.60
N ARG A 17 1.12 -8.66 -20.53
CA ARG A 17 2.37 -9.27 -21.02
C ARG A 17 2.61 -8.96 -22.49
N ALA A 18 1.60 -9.09 -23.31
CA ALA A 18 1.69 -8.80 -24.74
C ALA A 18 2.01 -7.31 -25.00
N GLU A 19 1.37 -6.40 -24.28
CA GLU A 19 1.62 -4.95 -24.40
C GLU A 19 3.02 -4.57 -23.91
N PHE A 20 3.48 -5.12 -22.80
CA PHE A 20 4.85 -4.88 -22.30
C PHE A 20 5.89 -5.40 -23.27
N ALA A 21 5.68 -6.57 -23.86
CA ALA A 21 6.57 -7.11 -24.89
C ALA A 21 6.65 -6.20 -26.13
N LYS A 22 5.53 -5.65 -26.59
CA LYS A 22 5.49 -4.70 -27.71
C LYS A 22 6.25 -3.42 -27.39
N LEU A 23 6.01 -2.82 -26.20
CA LEU A 23 6.70 -1.61 -25.77
C LEU A 23 8.21 -1.82 -25.65
N LYS A 24 8.62 -2.95 -25.06
CA LYS A 24 10.03 -3.33 -24.98
C LYS A 24 10.66 -3.49 -26.34
N ALA A 25 10.01 -4.21 -27.26
CA ALA A 25 10.49 -4.41 -28.61
C ALA A 25 10.63 -3.07 -29.38
N ALA A 26 9.65 -2.17 -29.24
CA ALA A 26 9.72 -0.84 -29.84
C ALA A 26 10.90 -0.03 -29.28
N ALA A 27 11.12 -0.03 -27.97
CA ALA A 27 12.24 0.66 -27.34
C ALA A 27 13.58 0.10 -27.82
N GLN A 28 13.71 -1.23 -27.93
CA GLN A 28 14.91 -1.88 -28.46
C GLN A 28 15.17 -1.54 -29.92
N LEU A 29 14.13 -1.49 -30.74
CA LEU A 29 14.23 -1.11 -32.15
C LEU A 29 14.70 0.34 -32.31
N TYR A 30 14.13 1.26 -31.56
CA TYR A 30 14.55 2.66 -31.56
C TYR A 30 16.00 2.81 -31.10
N LYS A 31 16.40 2.10 -30.07
CA LYS A 31 17.77 2.07 -29.57
C LYS A 31 18.76 1.59 -30.64
N ALA A 32 18.36 0.63 -31.47
CA ALA A 32 19.20 0.08 -32.55
C ALA A 32 19.25 0.98 -33.79
N SER A 33 18.22 1.76 -34.09
CA SER A 33 18.07 2.49 -35.35
C SER A 33 18.49 3.95 -35.33
N GLY A 34 18.63 4.58 -34.14
CA GLY A 34 18.99 5.99 -34.01
C GLY A 34 20.46 6.29 -34.41
N ASP A 35 20.72 7.54 -34.83
CA ASP A 35 22.09 8.01 -35.00
C ASP A 35 22.80 8.12 -33.63
N GLU A 36 24.15 8.21 -33.66
CA GLU A 36 24.96 8.17 -32.45
C GLU A 36 24.68 9.35 -31.50
N LYS A 37 24.35 10.51 -32.03
CA LYS A 37 24.07 11.71 -31.27
C LYS A 37 22.68 11.65 -30.60
N MET A 38 21.70 11.16 -31.33
CA MET A 38 20.36 10.93 -30.81
C MET A 38 20.36 9.76 -29.79
N ARG A 39 21.14 8.71 -30.06
CA ARG A 39 21.33 7.61 -29.10
C ARG A 39 21.89 8.09 -27.77
N ALA A 40 22.87 8.97 -27.76
CA ALA A 40 23.43 9.50 -26.52
C ALA A 40 22.39 10.30 -25.69
N GLN A 41 21.41 10.95 -26.32
CA GLN A 41 20.38 11.72 -25.65
C GLN A 41 19.20 10.90 -25.14
N ILE A 42 18.79 9.85 -25.87
CA ILE A 42 17.57 9.10 -25.56
C ILE A 42 17.83 7.68 -25.03
N HIS A 43 19.07 7.21 -25.06
CA HIS A 43 19.43 5.84 -24.68
C HIS A 43 18.94 5.47 -23.28
N TYR A 44 19.14 6.37 -22.33
CA TYR A 44 18.72 6.11 -20.95
C TYR A 44 17.19 6.04 -20.80
N TRP A 45 16.42 6.78 -21.61
CA TRP A 45 14.97 6.68 -21.66
C TRP A 45 14.51 5.31 -22.14
N LEU A 46 15.16 4.82 -23.18
CA LEU A 46 14.87 3.52 -23.76
C LEU A 46 15.28 2.42 -22.79
N ASP A 47 16.44 2.55 -22.16
CA ASP A 47 16.91 1.60 -21.15
C ASP A 47 16.00 1.58 -19.93
N ASN A 48 15.60 2.75 -19.44
CA ASN A 48 14.61 2.86 -18.36
C ASN A 48 13.27 2.22 -18.74
N THR A 49 12.79 2.44 -19.96
CA THR A 49 11.56 1.82 -20.45
C THR A 49 11.69 0.29 -20.50
N ILE A 50 12.80 -0.23 -21.01
CA ILE A 50 13.08 -1.66 -21.07
C ILE A 50 13.09 -2.26 -19.66
N ASP A 51 13.81 -1.65 -18.72
CA ASP A 51 13.93 -2.11 -17.34
C ASP A 51 12.58 -2.06 -16.61
N GLN A 52 11.76 -1.04 -16.85
CA GLN A 52 10.41 -0.96 -16.31
C GLN A 52 9.49 -2.05 -16.84
N MET A 53 9.57 -2.35 -18.16
CA MET A 53 8.77 -3.44 -18.76
C MET A 53 9.22 -4.80 -18.22
N ASP A 54 10.51 -4.99 -18.00
CA ASP A 54 11.04 -6.20 -17.40
C ASP A 54 10.64 -6.35 -15.93
N ALA A 55 10.65 -5.24 -15.17
CA ALA A 55 10.16 -5.23 -13.79
C ALA A 55 8.67 -5.55 -13.69
N LEU A 56 7.85 -4.94 -14.55
CA LEU A 56 6.42 -5.22 -14.62
C LEU A 56 6.15 -6.67 -15.00
N SER A 57 6.87 -7.20 -15.99
CA SER A 57 6.73 -8.60 -16.40
C SER A 57 7.09 -9.56 -15.27
N ALA A 58 8.19 -9.31 -14.55
CA ALA A 58 8.56 -10.11 -13.39
C ALA A 58 7.49 -10.06 -12.28
N LEU A 59 6.91 -8.90 -12.01
CA LEU A 59 5.83 -8.76 -11.02
C LEU A 59 4.54 -9.45 -11.47
N LEU A 60 4.21 -9.46 -12.77
CA LEU A 60 3.09 -10.25 -13.30
C LEU A 60 3.32 -11.76 -13.12
N ASP A 61 4.55 -12.25 -13.28
CA ASP A 61 4.89 -13.65 -12.97
C ASP A 61 4.62 -13.98 -11.49
N GLY A 62 4.86 -13.04 -10.59
CA GLY A 62 4.51 -13.18 -9.18
C GLY A 62 3.00 -13.32 -8.96
N THR A 63 2.16 -12.62 -9.72
CA THR A 63 0.70 -12.77 -9.62
C THR A 63 0.23 -14.16 -10.05
N GLU A 64 0.87 -14.75 -11.06
CA GLU A 64 0.62 -16.12 -11.48
C GLU A 64 1.07 -17.14 -10.43
N ALA A 65 2.20 -16.86 -9.76
CA ALA A 65 2.68 -17.71 -8.67
C ALA A 65 1.72 -17.75 -7.48
N ILE A 66 1.04 -16.63 -7.16
CA ILE A 66 -0.02 -16.58 -6.15
C ILE A 66 -1.17 -17.53 -6.52
N GLU A 67 -1.67 -17.47 -7.74
CA GLU A 67 -2.77 -18.32 -8.20
C GLU A 67 -2.41 -19.80 -8.17
N LYS A 68 -1.13 -20.12 -8.41
CA LYS A 68 -0.62 -21.51 -8.42
C LYS A 68 -0.12 -21.98 -7.05
N ASN A 69 -0.19 -21.16 -6.00
CA ASN A 69 0.40 -21.44 -4.68
C ASN A 69 1.91 -21.81 -4.75
N ASP A 70 2.64 -21.20 -5.69
CA ASP A 70 4.06 -21.43 -5.89
C ASP A 70 4.89 -20.38 -5.14
N SER A 71 5.20 -20.67 -3.88
CA SER A 71 5.94 -19.74 -3.01
C SER A 71 7.37 -19.47 -3.51
N ALA A 72 8.03 -20.44 -4.15
CA ALA A 72 9.38 -20.26 -4.66
C ALA A 72 9.38 -19.30 -5.85
N LYS A 73 8.47 -19.49 -6.80
CA LYS A 73 8.28 -18.61 -7.95
C LYS A 73 7.83 -17.22 -7.53
N LEU A 74 6.95 -17.13 -6.53
CA LEU A 74 6.50 -15.85 -5.95
C LEU A 74 7.67 -15.04 -5.42
N TRP A 75 8.54 -15.67 -4.64
CA TRP A 75 9.73 -15.03 -4.06
C TRP A 75 10.70 -14.57 -5.13
N ASP A 76 11.04 -15.44 -6.08
CA ASP A 76 11.94 -15.11 -7.19
C ASP A 76 11.41 -13.93 -8.02
N SER A 77 10.14 -13.98 -8.38
CA SER A 77 9.47 -12.92 -9.15
C SER A 77 9.45 -11.57 -8.41
N TYR A 78 9.18 -11.60 -7.11
CA TYR A 78 9.20 -10.39 -6.28
C TYR A 78 10.57 -9.75 -6.24
N TYR A 79 11.62 -10.52 -5.94
CA TYR A 79 12.99 -10.01 -5.88
C TYR A 79 13.50 -9.51 -7.22
N LYS A 80 13.22 -10.25 -8.28
CA LYS A 80 13.59 -9.84 -9.63
C LYS A 80 12.91 -8.55 -10.04
N GLY A 81 11.60 -8.43 -9.79
CA GLY A 81 10.84 -7.23 -10.08
C GLY A 81 11.33 -6.03 -9.27
N LEU A 82 11.61 -6.22 -7.97
CA LEU A 82 12.15 -5.18 -7.10
C LEU A 82 13.52 -4.70 -7.59
N LYS A 83 14.40 -5.62 -7.95
CA LYS A 83 15.74 -5.33 -8.47
C LYS A 83 15.68 -4.44 -9.70
N LEU A 84 14.88 -4.84 -10.68
CA LEU A 84 14.74 -4.10 -11.92
C LEU A 84 14.08 -2.73 -11.71
N TYR A 85 13.11 -2.65 -10.78
CA TYR A 85 12.50 -1.39 -10.41
C TYR A 85 13.53 -0.42 -9.79
N GLU A 86 14.34 -0.87 -8.85
CA GLU A 86 15.38 -0.06 -8.23
C GLU A 86 16.42 0.38 -9.24
N GLN A 87 16.82 -0.51 -10.16
CA GLN A 87 17.72 -0.18 -11.25
C GLN A 87 17.13 0.92 -12.14
N SER A 88 15.84 0.82 -12.51
CA SER A 88 15.17 1.84 -13.32
C SER A 88 15.13 3.21 -12.64
N GLN A 89 15.08 3.27 -11.30
CA GLN A 89 15.10 4.53 -10.57
C GLN A 89 16.46 5.26 -10.65
N THR A 90 17.56 4.54 -10.84
CA THR A 90 18.88 5.17 -10.96
C THR A 90 18.99 6.03 -12.21
N TYR A 91 18.30 5.69 -13.29
CA TYR A 91 18.29 6.47 -14.53
C TYR A 91 17.54 7.79 -14.39
N THR A 92 16.57 7.86 -13.49
CA THR A 92 15.69 9.04 -13.34
C THR A 92 16.36 10.22 -12.61
N PHE A 93 17.40 9.96 -11.83
CA PHE A 93 18.04 11.00 -11.01
C PHE A 93 19.10 11.84 -11.73
N HIS A 94 19.65 11.35 -12.84
CA HIS A 94 20.85 11.95 -13.40
C HIS A 94 20.64 12.87 -14.61
N TYR A 95 19.49 12.81 -15.31
CA TYR A 95 19.44 13.39 -16.66
C TYR A 95 18.18 14.16 -17.05
N VAL A 96 17.19 14.34 -16.16
CA VAL A 96 15.90 14.88 -16.62
C VAL A 96 15.41 16.00 -15.73
N ASP A 97 15.06 17.11 -16.40
CA ASP A 97 14.31 18.18 -15.79
C ASP A 97 12.93 17.69 -15.32
N HIS A 98 12.41 18.32 -14.27
CA HIS A 98 11.23 17.84 -13.53
C HIS A 98 9.97 17.74 -14.41
N ASP A 99 9.87 18.59 -15.44
CA ASP A 99 8.72 18.68 -16.32
C ASP A 99 8.68 17.57 -17.39
N GLU A 100 9.83 17.12 -17.87
CA GLU A 100 9.92 16.04 -18.87
C GLU A 100 9.55 14.66 -18.27
N ARG A 101 9.63 14.49 -16.96
CA ARG A 101 9.18 13.25 -16.27
C ARG A 101 7.68 13.05 -16.35
N ALA A 102 6.93 14.15 -16.39
CA ALA A 102 5.47 14.12 -16.48
C ALA A 102 4.99 13.66 -17.85
N GLU A 103 5.71 14.03 -18.91
CA GLU A 103 5.31 13.75 -20.29
C GLU A 103 5.51 12.29 -20.71
N LEU A 104 6.44 11.57 -20.08
CA LEU A 104 6.82 10.22 -20.51
C LEU A 104 6.07 9.07 -19.84
N GLY A 105 4.97 9.34 -19.16
CA GLY A 105 4.12 8.29 -18.60
C GLY A 105 4.73 7.54 -17.40
N VAL A 106 5.92 7.93 -16.92
CA VAL A 106 6.54 7.37 -15.72
C VAL A 106 5.60 7.50 -14.52
N GLN A 107 4.81 8.56 -14.46
CA GLN A 107 3.79 8.76 -13.45
C GLN A 107 2.64 7.74 -13.52
N HIS A 108 2.39 7.13 -14.66
CA HIS A 108 1.32 6.14 -14.82
C HIS A 108 1.79 4.70 -14.55
N ILE A 109 3.02 4.39 -14.94
CA ILE A 109 3.59 3.05 -14.74
C ILE A 109 4.01 2.85 -13.28
N ARG A 110 4.58 3.87 -12.65
CA ARG A 110 5.07 3.81 -11.27
C ARG A 110 4.00 3.42 -10.24
N PRO A 111 2.79 4.02 -10.23
CA PRO A 111 1.74 3.60 -9.30
C PRO A 111 1.32 2.15 -9.50
N PHE A 112 1.31 1.67 -10.75
CA PHE A 112 1.00 0.27 -11.04
C PHE A 112 2.08 -0.69 -10.53
N LEU A 113 3.36 -0.36 -10.75
CA LEU A 113 4.51 -1.08 -10.21
C LEU A 113 4.47 -1.15 -8.68
N LEU A 114 4.22 -0.02 -8.02
CA LEU A 114 4.12 0.06 -6.57
C LEU A 114 2.95 -0.79 -6.06
N GLY A 115 1.80 -0.72 -6.70
CA GLY A 115 0.63 -1.52 -6.33
C GLY A 115 0.86 -3.03 -6.45
N LEU A 116 1.50 -3.48 -7.53
CA LEU A 116 1.87 -4.89 -7.68
C LEU A 116 2.91 -5.31 -6.63
N ARG A 117 3.92 -4.48 -6.38
CA ARG A 117 4.94 -4.73 -5.37
C ARG A 117 4.34 -4.93 -3.99
N GLU A 118 3.39 -4.09 -3.58
CA GLU A 118 2.71 -4.21 -2.29
C GLU A 118 1.94 -5.52 -2.16
N ILE A 119 1.22 -5.91 -3.21
CA ILE A 119 0.47 -7.17 -3.21
C ILE A 119 1.44 -8.35 -3.05
N LEU A 120 2.51 -8.37 -3.84
CA LEU A 120 3.48 -9.47 -3.79
C LEU A 120 4.25 -9.51 -2.47
N ALA A 121 4.62 -8.36 -1.91
CA ALA A 121 5.25 -8.29 -0.59
C ALA A 121 4.36 -8.90 0.49
N THR A 122 3.06 -8.63 0.46
CA THR A 122 2.10 -9.23 1.39
C THR A 122 2.04 -10.75 1.23
N GLU A 123 1.99 -11.26 -0.01
CA GLU A 123 1.92 -12.70 -0.26
C GLU A 123 3.24 -13.42 0.08
N VAL A 124 4.39 -12.77 -0.19
CA VAL A 124 5.69 -13.28 0.25
C VAL A 124 5.77 -13.39 1.77
N GLN A 125 5.28 -12.38 2.51
CA GLN A 125 5.23 -12.44 3.97
C GLN A 125 4.33 -13.58 4.47
N LYS A 126 3.17 -13.79 3.84
CA LYS A 126 2.30 -14.93 4.18
C LYS A 126 3.00 -16.27 3.94
N ALA A 127 3.72 -16.40 2.83
CA ALA A 127 4.43 -17.64 2.48
C ALA A 127 5.60 -17.96 3.43
N LEU A 128 6.33 -16.93 3.87
CA LEU A 128 7.47 -17.07 4.79
C LEU A 128 7.03 -17.30 6.24
N HIS A 129 5.90 -16.73 6.62
CA HIS A 129 5.41 -16.72 8.00
C HIS A 129 3.94 -17.12 8.04
N PRO A 130 3.61 -18.39 7.71
CA PRO A 130 2.21 -18.85 7.62
C PRO A 130 1.44 -18.70 8.94
N ASP A 131 2.14 -18.72 10.06
CA ASP A 131 1.55 -18.54 11.39
C ASP A 131 1.41 -17.07 11.81
N GLN A 132 2.05 -16.16 11.09
CA GLN A 132 1.96 -14.75 11.40
C GLN A 132 0.59 -14.19 11.03
N VAL A 133 0.05 -13.34 11.89
CA VAL A 133 -1.12 -12.52 11.58
C VAL A 133 -0.67 -11.34 10.70
N ILE A 134 -1.20 -11.29 9.50
CA ILE A 134 -0.97 -10.21 8.56
C ILE A 134 -2.27 -9.43 8.42
N SER A 135 -2.21 -8.13 8.60
CA SER A 135 -3.32 -7.21 8.39
C SER A 135 -3.22 -6.49 7.06
N THR A 136 -4.36 -6.09 6.52
CA THR A 136 -4.48 -5.25 5.33
C THR A 136 -5.41 -4.10 5.66
N PHE A 137 -5.02 -2.86 5.35
CA PHE A 137 -5.89 -1.71 5.49
C PHE A 137 -7.03 -1.78 4.47
N ILE A 138 -8.26 -1.63 4.92
CA ILE A 138 -9.45 -1.68 4.09
C ILE A 138 -10.27 -0.40 4.19
N THR A 139 -10.74 0.07 3.03
CA THR A 139 -11.68 1.19 2.89
C THR A 139 -12.44 1.02 1.57
N ASN A 140 -13.65 1.61 1.46
CA ASN A 140 -14.39 1.68 0.21
C ASN A 140 -14.06 2.93 -0.62
N ARG A 141 -13.12 3.74 -0.15
CA ARG A 141 -12.73 4.98 -0.82
C ARG A 141 -11.52 4.80 -1.72
N THR A 142 -11.46 5.63 -2.76
CA THR A 142 -10.30 5.85 -3.62
C THR A 142 -9.57 7.13 -3.18
N GLY A 143 -8.38 7.40 -3.71
CA GLY A 143 -7.66 8.62 -3.35
C GLY A 143 -7.12 8.61 -1.92
N VAL A 144 -6.68 7.45 -1.46
CA VAL A 144 -6.03 7.26 -0.16
C VAL A 144 -4.55 7.62 -0.29
N GLU A 145 -4.09 8.54 0.54
CA GLU A 145 -2.68 8.85 0.74
C GLU A 145 -2.20 8.22 2.06
N GLY A 146 -1.13 7.45 2.02
CA GLY A 146 -0.74 6.56 3.11
C GLY A 146 -1.44 5.21 3.06
N GLY A 147 -1.34 4.41 4.09
CA GLY A 147 -1.92 3.06 4.11
C GLY A 147 -1.69 2.30 5.41
N LEU A 148 -1.47 0.98 5.27
CA LEU A 148 -1.32 0.10 6.42
C LEU A 148 -0.18 0.53 7.36
N ALA A 149 0.95 0.96 6.82
CA ALA A 149 2.11 1.35 7.62
C ALA A 149 1.76 2.50 8.57
N GLU A 150 1.11 3.55 8.05
CA GLU A 150 0.77 4.74 8.82
C GLU A 150 -0.35 4.50 9.83
N VAL A 151 -1.24 3.55 9.56
CA VAL A 151 -2.37 3.25 10.47
C VAL A 151 -2.08 2.11 11.45
N THR A 152 -0.88 1.55 11.41
CA THR A 152 -0.49 0.45 12.29
C THR A 152 0.91 0.55 12.86
N ASP A 153 1.54 1.73 12.84
CA ASP A 153 2.91 1.93 13.35
C ASP A 153 2.98 2.29 14.84
N GLY A 154 1.85 2.56 15.46
CA GLY A 154 1.77 3.01 16.86
C GLY A 154 2.04 4.50 17.04
N ASP A 155 2.24 5.26 15.95
CA ASP A 155 2.56 6.67 15.97
C ASP A 155 1.33 7.52 15.62
N LEU A 156 0.78 8.21 16.60
CA LEU A 156 -0.33 9.14 16.36
C LEU A 156 0.07 10.41 15.58
N GLY A 157 1.32 10.58 15.21
CA GLY A 157 1.81 11.66 14.34
C GLY A 157 1.67 11.34 12.85
N THR A 158 1.65 10.07 12.48
CA THR A 158 1.41 9.57 11.13
C THR A 158 -0.07 9.38 10.86
N HIS A 159 -0.50 9.29 9.61
CA HIS A 159 -1.88 9.03 9.25
C HIS A 159 -2.03 8.62 7.79
N ALA A 160 -3.07 7.85 7.51
CA ALA A 160 -3.61 7.72 6.15
C ALA A 160 -4.72 8.77 5.95
N LEU A 161 -4.65 9.52 4.84
CA LEU A 161 -5.60 10.58 4.52
C LEU A 161 -6.46 10.17 3.32
N ILE A 162 -7.76 10.29 3.46
CA ILE A 162 -8.74 9.93 2.43
C ILE A 162 -9.39 11.20 1.90
N LYS A 163 -9.00 11.63 0.68
CA LYS A 163 -9.35 12.92 0.09
C LYS A 163 -10.50 12.87 -0.91
N SER A 164 -10.76 11.74 -1.53
CA SER A 164 -11.72 11.66 -2.62
C SER A 164 -12.88 10.70 -2.31
N PRO A 165 -14.11 11.15 -2.53
CA PRO A 165 -14.55 12.54 -2.77
C PRO A 165 -14.39 13.42 -1.52
N ASN A 166 -14.44 14.75 -1.69
CA ASN A 166 -14.34 15.72 -0.58
C ASN A 166 -15.66 15.78 0.23
N SER A 167 -16.04 14.66 0.79
CA SER A 167 -17.19 14.47 1.65
C SER A 167 -17.12 13.12 2.33
N ILE A 168 -17.72 12.98 3.49
CA ILE A 168 -17.99 11.70 4.13
C ILE A 168 -19.42 11.32 3.79
N GLN A 169 -19.64 10.08 3.42
CA GLN A 169 -20.95 9.53 3.12
C GLN A 169 -21.29 8.41 4.09
N THR A 170 -22.57 8.26 4.39
CA THR A 170 -23.06 7.09 5.13
C THR A 170 -22.63 5.81 4.43
N GLY A 171 -21.99 4.92 5.16
CA GLY A 171 -21.41 3.70 4.61
C GLY A 171 -19.91 3.78 4.27
N ASP A 172 -19.29 4.95 4.37
CA ASP A 172 -17.83 5.03 4.30
C ASP A 172 -17.18 4.31 5.46
N TYR A 173 -16.13 3.55 5.18
CA TYR A 173 -15.47 2.81 6.24
C TYR A 173 -13.95 2.81 6.12
N ILE A 174 -13.33 2.56 7.26
CA ILE A 174 -11.92 2.25 7.43
C ILE A 174 -11.78 1.05 8.35
N GLY A 175 -10.76 0.23 8.13
CA GLY A 175 -10.54 -0.93 8.98
C GLY A 175 -9.30 -1.73 8.65
N LEU A 176 -9.16 -2.86 9.34
CA LEU A 176 -8.16 -3.87 9.09
C LEU A 176 -8.83 -5.22 8.79
N LYS A 177 -8.38 -5.88 7.73
CA LYS A 177 -8.70 -7.27 7.43
C LYS A 177 -7.48 -8.14 7.72
N PHE A 178 -7.69 -9.28 8.35
CA PHE A 178 -6.66 -10.23 8.72
C PHE A 178 -6.63 -11.41 7.75
N ASN A 179 -5.46 -12.03 7.58
CA ASN A 179 -5.31 -13.25 6.77
C ASN A 179 -5.91 -14.49 7.44
N LYS A 180 -6.17 -14.44 8.73
CA LYS A 180 -6.86 -15.45 9.55
C LYS A 180 -7.61 -14.79 10.70
N ALA A 181 -8.54 -15.50 11.34
CA ALA A 181 -9.23 -14.98 12.51
C ALA A 181 -8.24 -14.68 13.65
N VAL A 182 -8.43 -13.56 14.29
CA VAL A 182 -7.61 -13.05 15.41
C VAL A 182 -8.49 -12.92 16.64
N SER A 183 -7.99 -13.42 17.76
CA SER A 183 -8.61 -13.14 19.06
C SER A 183 -8.35 -11.68 19.42
N VAL A 184 -9.40 -10.85 19.45
CA VAL A 184 -9.32 -9.43 19.77
C VAL A 184 -9.79 -9.21 21.18
N GLN A 185 -8.89 -8.74 22.03
CA GLN A 185 -9.16 -8.34 23.42
C GLN A 185 -9.31 -6.83 23.52
N ASN A 186 -8.49 -6.10 22.78
CA ASN A 186 -8.48 -4.65 22.78
C ASN A 186 -8.46 -4.13 21.34
N LEU A 187 -9.23 -3.09 21.08
CA LEU A 187 -9.32 -2.41 19.79
C LEU A 187 -9.30 -0.91 20.01
N THR A 188 -8.44 -0.20 19.28
CA THR A 188 -8.40 1.26 19.32
C THR A 188 -8.47 1.81 17.91
N PHE A 189 -9.33 2.78 17.67
CA PHE A 189 -9.33 3.64 16.49
C PHE A 189 -8.91 5.05 16.87
N ALA A 190 -7.98 5.62 16.14
CA ALA A 190 -7.61 7.02 16.21
C ALA A 190 -7.84 7.68 14.86
N MET A 191 -8.76 8.62 14.79
CA MET A 191 -9.08 9.38 13.57
C MET A 191 -8.55 10.82 13.64
N GLY A 192 -8.73 11.54 12.54
CA GLY A 192 -8.24 12.89 12.35
C GLY A 192 -6.75 12.95 12.07
N THR A 193 -6.22 14.16 11.93
CA THR A 193 -4.77 14.40 11.88
C THR A 193 -4.32 15.15 13.13
N GLN A 194 -3.03 15.23 13.37
CA GLN A 194 -2.52 16.03 14.47
C GLN A 194 -2.86 17.53 14.29
N ALA A 195 -2.81 18.02 13.05
CA ALA A 195 -3.13 19.40 12.72
C ALA A 195 -4.65 19.66 12.67
N ASN A 196 -5.42 18.66 12.28
CA ASN A 196 -6.88 18.77 12.18
C ASN A 196 -7.59 17.54 12.77
N PRO A 197 -7.81 17.51 14.07
CA PRO A 197 -8.49 16.40 14.74
C PRO A 197 -9.97 16.23 14.33
N ARG A 198 -10.52 17.18 13.57
CA ARG A 198 -11.91 17.12 13.09
C ARG A 198 -12.10 16.36 11.77
N ASP A 199 -11.02 15.90 11.13
CA ASP A 199 -11.10 15.06 9.93
C ASP A 199 -11.51 13.62 10.30
N THR A 200 -12.72 13.50 10.86
CA THR A 200 -13.29 12.27 11.43
C THR A 200 -14.70 12.03 10.95
N PHE A 201 -15.23 10.83 11.16
CA PHE A 201 -16.66 10.57 11.11
C PHE A 201 -17.36 11.28 12.28
N ASN A 202 -18.50 11.95 12.02
CA ASN A 202 -19.29 12.55 13.10
C ASN A 202 -20.01 11.47 13.90
N ASN A 203 -20.68 10.55 13.19
CA ASN A 203 -21.33 9.40 13.76
C ASN A 203 -20.79 8.15 13.05
N ALA A 204 -20.44 7.16 13.83
CA ALA A 204 -19.90 5.92 13.30
C ALA A 204 -20.32 4.74 14.16
N LYS A 205 -20.40 3.57 13.56
CA LYS A 205 -20.45 2.29 14.27
C LYS A 205 -19.15 1.53 14.06
N VAL A 206 -18.79 0.76 15.07
CA VAL A 206 -17.66 -0.15 15.00
C VAL A 206 -18.16 -1.58 14.87
N GLU A 207 -17.62 -2.31 13.92
CA GLU A 207 -18.02 -3.67 13.59
C GLU A 207 -16.80 -4.59 13.49
N TYR A 208 -17.04 -5.86 13.72
CA TYR A 208 -16.07 -6.91 13.38
C TYR A 208 -16.70 -7.96 12.48
N LEU A 209 -15.89 -8.55 11.61
CA LEU A 209 -16.26 -9.69 10.77
C LEU A 209 -15.99 -10.98 11.57
N ASN A 210 -17.03 -11.71 11.89
CA ASN A 210 -16.92 -12.96 12.64
C ASN A 210 -16.42 -14.14 11.78
N GLU A 211 -16.29 -15.31 12.35
CA GLU A 211 -15.84 -16.52 11.65
C GLU A 211 -16.81 -17.01 10.58
N ASN A 212 -18.10 -16.63 10.68
CA ASN A 212 -19.15 -16.94 9.71
C ASN A 212 -19.25 -15.93 8.56
N ASP A 213 -18.31 -14.99 8.45
CA ASP A 213 -18.31 -13.90 7.48
C ASP A 213 -19.48 -12.89 7.64
N GLU A 214 -19.97 -12.73 8.87
CA GLU A 214 -21.01 -11.77 9.20
C GLU A 214 -20.43 -10.55 9.94
N TRP A 215 -20.86 -9.36 9.55
CA TRP A 215 -20.49 -8.15 10.27
C TRP A 215 -21.36 -7.99 11.51
N VAL A 216 -20.72 -7.94 12.68
CA VAL A 216 -21.36 -7.79 13.99
C VAL A 216 -20.99 -6.42 14.57
N THR A 217 -22.01 -5.64 14.96
CA THR A 217 -21.81 -4.32 15.56
C THR A 217 -21.32 -4.45 17.00
N LEU A 218 -20.20 -3.77 17.31
CA LEU A 218 -19.66 -3.66 18.66
C LEU A 218 -20.19 -2.42 19.38
N SER A 219 -20.27 -1.28 18.69
CA SER A 219 -20.68 -0.01 19.27
C SER A 219 -21.02 1.01 18.19
N GLU A 220 -21.87 1.98 18.54
CA GLU A 220 -22.23 3.14 17.74
C GLU A 220 -21.76 4.43 18.44
N PRO A 221 -20.45 4.74 18.36
CA PRO A 221 -19.91 5.94 18.97
C PRO A 221 -20.25 7.19 18.16
N SER A 222 -20.31 8.33 18.83
CA SER A 222 -20.38 9.65 18.22
C SER A 222 -19.05 10.37 18.40
N TYR A 223 -18.42 10.82 17.31
CA TYR A 223 -17.20 11.59 17.36
C TYR A 223 -17.51 13.08 17.53
N THR A 224 -17.07 13.68 18.64
CA THR A 224 -17.24 15.13 18.87
C THR A 224 -16.07 15.97 18.35
N GLY A 225 -15.04 15.33 17.81
CA GLY A 225 -13.81 15.98 17.35
C GLY A 225 -12.81 16.30 18.46
N ASN A 226 -13.16 16.11 19.70
CA ASN A 226 -12.29 16.30 20.88
C ASN A 226 -11.76 14.99 21.45
N GLU A 227 -12.32 13.86 21.02
CA GLU A 227 -11.92 12.53 21.45
C GLU A 227 -11.06 11.86 20.37
N PRO A 228 -9.72 11.98 20.45
CA PRO A 228 -8.86 11.48 19.39
C PRO A 228 -8.77 9.95 19.36
N LEU A 229 -9.16 9.27 20.43
CA LEU A 229 -9.04 7.83 20.58
C LEU A 229 -10.36 7.20 20.99
N LEU A 230 -10.81 6.21 20.21
CA LEU A 230 -11.92 5.35 20.56
C LEU A 230 -11.38 3.99 20.96
N LYS A 231 -11.51 3.64 22.24
CA LYS A 231 -10.96 2.43 22.83
C LYS A 231 -12.07 1.45 23.22
N PHE A 232 -11.85 0.20 22.89
CA PHE A 232 -12.66 -0.94 23.31
C PHE A 232 -11.73 -1.95 24.02
N GLU A 233 -12.10 -2.34 25.20
CA GLU A 233 -11.31 -3.24 26.05
C GLU A 233 -12.14 -4.45 26.47
N ASN A 234 -11.47 -5.58 26.74
CA ASN A 234 -12.11 -6.82 27.22
C ASN A 234 -13.14 -7.39 26.24
N LEU A 235 -12.91 -7.29 24.94
CA LEU A 235 -13.87 -7.69 23.91
C LEU A 235 -14.09 -9.20 23.81
N ASN A 236 -13.06 -10.02 23.96
CA ASN A 236 -13.10 -11.49 23.84
C ASN A 236 -13.79 -12.00 22.56
N ILE A 237 -13.47 -11.41 21.42
CA ILE A 237 -14.03 -11.77 20.11
C ILE A 237 -12.99 -12.38 19.19
N ASN A 238 -13.42 -13.27 18.27
CA ASN A 238 -12.63 -13.73 17.15
C ASN A 238 -13.04 -12.97 15.89
N ALA A 239 -12.11 -12.23 15.28
CA ALA A 239 -12.39 -11.36 14.15
C ALA A 239 -11.51 -11.66 12.94
N LYS A 240 -12.12 -11.80 11.76
CA LYS A 240 -11.44 -11.81 10.45
C LYS A 240 -11.14 -10.39 9.95
N ALA A 241 -11.89 -9.40 10.44
CA ALA A 241 -11.68 -7.99 10.15
C ALA A 241 -12.31 -7.13 11.26
N VAL A 242 -11.85 -5.90 11.38
CA VAL A 242 -12.46 -4.85 12.19
C VAL A 242 -12.62 -3.61 11.35
N ARG A 243 -13.73 -2.88 11.52
CA ARG A 243 -13.93 -1.62 10.79
C ARG A 243 -14.73 -0.62 11.62
N MET A 244 -14.54 0.65 11.28
CA MET A 244 -15.43 1.74 11.68
C MET A 244 -16.11 2.24 10.41
N ILE A 245 -17.44 2.39 10.47
CA ILE A 245 -18.28 2.79 9.34
C ILE A 245 -19.11 4.03 9.71
N ALA A 246 -19.07 5.06 8.85
CA ALA A 246 -19.85 6.28 9.02
C ALA A 246 -21.35 6.00 8.94
N THR A 247 -22.12 6.53 9.89
CA THR A 247 -23.57 6.40 9.95
C THR A 247 -24.30 7.71 9.59
N SER A 248 -23.55 8.77 9.28
CA SER A 248 -24.09 10.05 8.80
C SER A 248 -23.18 10.70 7.79
N ASP A 249 -23.79 11.45 6.89
CA ASP A 249 -23.09 12.25 5.89
C ASP A 249 -22.44 13.49 6.50
N ARG A 250 -21.34 13.92 5.89
CA ARG A 250 -20.66 15.18 6.20
C ARG A 250 -20.02 15.75 4.94
N GLY A 251 -20.48 16.93 4.51
CA GLY A 251 -19.96 17.62 3.34
C GLY A 251 -18.66 18.38 3.58
N ASN A 252 -17.95 18.67 2.52
CA ASN A 252 -16.76 19.53 2.48
C ASN A 252 -15.68 19.16 3.52
N THR A 253 -15.42 17.88 3.69
CA THR A 253 -14.39 17.40 4.61
C THR A 253 -13.77 16.13 4.11
N TRP A 254 -12.52 15.95 4.43
CA TRP A 254 -11.79 14.69 4.31
C TRP A 254 -11.91 13.93 5.63
N PHE A 255 -11.39 12.72 5.64
CA PHE A 255 -11.16 12.03 6.91
C PHE A 255 -9.78 11.38 6.91
N ALA A 256 -9.21 11.28 8.07
CA ALA A 256 -7.91 10.70 8.27
C ALA A 256 -7.95 9.65 9.38
N VAL A 257 -7.06 8.67 9.27
CA VAL A 257 -6.89 7.60 10.25
C VAL A 257 -5.44 7.62 10.69
N ARG A 258 -5.21 7.85 11.98
CA ARG A 258 -3.86 7.83 12.57
C ARG A 258 -3.46 6.45 13.02
N GLU A 259 -4.41 5.68 13.59
CA GLU A 259 -4.08 4.38 14.14
C GLU A 259 -5.30 3.47 14.20
N ILE A 260 -5.11 2.20 13.89
CA ILE A 260 -6.01 1.09 14.18
C ILE A 260 -5.20 0.04 14.92
N ALA A 261 -5.28 0.04 16.25
CA ALA A 261 -4.51 -0.88 17.08
C ALA A 261 -5.38 -2.05 17.56
N VAL A 262 -4.88 -3.26 17.34
CA VAL A 262 -5.50 -4.51 17.82
C VAL A 262 -4.55 -5.18 18.80
N ASN A 263 -5.00 -5.41 20.03
CA ASN A 263 -4.26 -6.05 21.12
C ASN A 263 -2.91 -5.38 21.47
N ARG A 264 -2.77 -4.10 21.16
CA ARG A 264 -1.57 -3.35 21.48
C ARG A 264 -1.93 -1.97 22.05
N PRO A 265 -1.12 -1.41 22.91
CA PRO A 265 -1.32 -0.05 23.39
C PRO A 265 -1.06 0.95 22.24
N VAL A 266 -1.72 2.09 22.30
CA VAL A 266 -1.41 3.25 21.47
C VAL A 266 -0.78 4.28 22.39
N GLU A 267 0.47 4.60 22.12
CA GLU A 267 1.23 5.59 22.90
C GLU A 267 1.36 6.88 22.09
N VAL A 268 1.17 8.00 22.75
CA VAL A 268 1.54 9.30 22.19
C VAL A 268 3.04 9.45 22.32
N VAL A 269 3.78 9.05 21.30
CA VAL A 269 5.24 9.25 21.30
C VAL A 269 5.53 10.74 21.14
N ARG A 270 5.87 11.40 22.24
CA ARG A 270 6.10 12.86 22.28
C ARG A 270 7.44 13.31 21.68
N ASN A 271 8.40 12.41 21.52
CA ASN A 271 9.73 12.76 21.00
C ASN A 271 10.31 11.57 20.21
N LYS A 272 9.94 11.43 18.93
CA LYS A 272 10.74 10.62 18.02
C LYS A 272 11.98 11.41 17.64
N GLN A 273 13.16 10.99 18.09
CA GLN A 273 14.40 11.40 17.47
C GLN A 273 14.49 10.67 16.14
N THR A 274 14.33 11.40 15.03
CA THR A 274 14.58 10.86 13.70
C THR A 274 16.08 10.90 13.45
N ALA A 275 16.72 9.75 13.45
CA ALA A 275 18.07 9.63 12.92
C ALA A 275 17.97 9.45 11.40
N THR A 276 18.59 10.35 10.64
CA THR A 276 18.73 10.15 9.19
C THR A 276 19.90 9.19 8.98
N VAL A 277 19.58 7.94 8.66
CA VAL A 277 20.59 6.95 8.27
C VAL A 277 20.69 6.99 6.76
N THR A 278 21.82 7.45 6.23
CA THR A 278 22.11 7.32 4.80
C THR A 278 22.56 5.90 4.54
N ILE A 279 21.65 5.07 4.05
CA ILE A 279 21.96 3.71 3.61
C ILE A 279 22.34 3.76 2.13
N SER A 280 23.47 3.13 1.79
CA SER A 280 23.86 3.04 0.39
C SER A 280 22.79 2.28 -0.41
N PRO A 281 22.55 2.63 -1.68
CA PRO A 281 21.59 1.91 -2.53
C PRO A 281 21.80 0.38 -2.53
N ASN A 282 23.02 -0.07 -2.44
CA ASN A 282 23.38 -1.49 -2.38
C ASN A 282 22.91 -2.18 -1.08
N LEU A 283 22.89 -1.46 0.03
CA LEU A 283 22.40 -1.99 1.31
C LEU A 283 20.87 -2.04 1.34
N MET A 284 20.19 -1.02 0.85
CA MET A 284 18.74 -1.03 0.69
C MET A 284 18.29 -2.19 -0.20
N TYR A 285 19.03 -2.41 -1.25
CA TYR A 285 18.82 -3.48 -2.20
C TYR A 285 18.99 -4.88 -1.56
N LYS A 286 20.09 -5.06 -0.82
CA LYS A 286 20.45 -6.36 -0.22
C LYS A 286 19.49 -6.79 0.87
N TYR A 287 18.90 -5.85 1.61
CA TYR A 287 18.10 -6.17 2.79
C TYR A 287 16.62 -5.89 2.62
N ASN A 288 16.18 -5.37 1.45
CA ASN A 288 14.80 -4.98 1.21
C ASN A 288 14.22 -4.18 2.40
N THR A 289 15.06 -3.38 3.01
CA THR A 289 14.66 -2.56 4.13
C THR A 289 13.91 -1.34 3.61
N THR A 290 12.61 -1.35 3.75
CA THR A 290 11.95 -0.12 4.15
C THR A 290 12.75 0.34 5.37
N VAL A 291 13.33 1.53 5.33
CA VAL A 291 14.11 2.05 6.46
C VAL A 291 13.19 2.06 7.67
N GLY A 292 13.20 0.95 8.39
CA GLY A 292 12.55 0.84 9.67
C GLY A 292 13.28 1.78 10.61
N GLN A 293 12.57 2.50 11.41
CA GLN A 293 13.17 3.34 12.43
C GLN A 293 14.09 2.48 13.28
N ILE A 294 15.36 2.84 13.32
CA ILE A 294 16.26 2.30 14.34
C ILE A 294 15.83 3.00 15.63
N THR A 295 15.11 2.27 16.45
CA THR A 295 14.90 2.68 17.86
C THR A 295 16.08 2.14 18.65
N ASP A 296 16.80 3.04 19.33
CA ASP A 296 17.75 2.68 20.38
C ASP A 296 17.04 1.96 21.53
#